data_d25db17c60769eb337c1a3bd147399b1
#
_entry.id   d25db17c60769eb337c1a3bd147399b1
#
_cell.length_a   1.000
_cell.length_b   1.000
_cell.length_c   1.000
_cell.angle_alpha   90.00
_cell.angle_beta   90.00
_cell.angle_gamma   90.00
#
_symmetry.space_group_name_H-M   'P 1'
#
loop_
_entity.id
_entity.type
_entity.pdbx_description
1 polymer ?
#
loop_
_entity_poly.entity_id
_entity_poly.type
_entity_poly.pdbx_seq_one_letter_code
_entity_poly.pdbx_strand_id
1 'polypeptide(L)'
;QTMDRIRELELARQREARESLDYLTGLPMRHKGEKLILEKMQEHDGCLGFVDMDNLKKINDVYGHKAGDRALRLVGAMLTECMENAVVCRLGGDEFLFYLPAASEAEMSMRIRKLFDSFGAAKNVTAETSPASLSCGLCMCRQGGNFEEYYIKADKALYYVKQNGKNSYRFYEELVEQ
;
A
#
# COMPACT_ATOMS: atom_id res chain seq x y z
N GLN A 1 3.53 26.70 -34.42
CA GLN A 1 3.70 27.26 -33.05
C GLN A 1 2.68 26.68 -32.06
N THR A 2 1.37 26.72 -32.35
CA THR A 2 0.33 26.25 -31.40
C THR A 2 0.32 24.72 -31.31
N MET A 3 0.46 24.01 -32.45
CA MET A 3 0.50 22.54 -32.50
C MET A 3 1.75 21.99 -31.85
N ASP A 4 2.90 22.63 -32.04
CA ASP A 4 4.16 22.21 -31.44
C ASP A 4 4.10 22.35 -29.91
N ARG A 5 3.49 23.41 -29.40
CA ARG A 5 3.31 23.65 -27.97
C ARG A 5 2.33 22.65 -27.32
N ILE A 6 1.27 22.27 -28.04
CA ILE A 6 0.33 21.23 -27.58
C ILE A 6 1.07 19.89 -27.49
N ARG A 7 1.85 19.54 -28.50
CA ARG A 7 2.63 18.30 -28.52
C ARG A 7 3.69 18.25 -27.42
N GLU A 8 4.37 19.36 -27.16
CA GLU A 8 5.33 19.47 -26.05
C GLU A 8 4.63 19.28 -24.68
N LEU A 9 3.47 19.88 -24.50
CA LEU A 9 2.68 19.73 -23.27
C LEU A 9 2.18 18.30 -23.09
N GLU A 10 1.74 17.64 -24.16
CA GLU A 10 1.32 16.24 -24.12
C GLU A 10 2.49 15.31 -23.79
N LEU A 11 3.67 15.54 -24.39
CA LEU A 11 4.88 14.77 -24.09
C LEU A 11 5.36 14.99 -22.65
N ALA A 12 5.32 16.23 -22.17
CA ALA A 12 5.67 16.56 -20.79
C ALA A 12 4.72 15.86 -19.80
N ARG A 13 3.41 15.90 -20.07
CA ARG A 13 2.38 15.23 -19.28
C ARG A 13 2.54 13.71 -19.26
N GLN A 14 2.91 13.12 -20.42
CA GLN A 14 3.19 11.69 -20.50
C GLN A 14 4.44 11.29 -19.72
N ARG A 15 5.50 12.12 -19.76
CA ARG A 15 6.71 11.91 -18.96
C ARG A 15 6.41 12.00 -17.45
N GLU A 16 5.72 13.04 -17.05
CA GLU A 16 5.30 13.24 -15.66
C GLU A 16 4.42 12.09 -15.17
N ALA A 17 3.50 11.60 -16.01
CA ALA A 17 2.67 10.43 -15.69
C ALA A 17 3.50 9.14 -15.55
N ARG A 18 4.55 8.96 -16.35
CA ARG A 18 5.46 7.80 -16.25
C ARG A 18 6.40 7.90 -15.05
N GLU A 19 6.93 9.10 -14.78
CA GLU A 19 7.83 9.36 -13.65
C GLU A 19 7.13 9.26 -12.29
N SER A 20 5.78 9.33 -12.26
CA SER A 20 4.98 9.19 -11.05
C SER A 20 4.68 7.74 -10.65
N LEU A 21 5.06 6.75 -11.47
CA LEU A 21 4.93 5.33 -11.17
C LEU A 21 6.24 4.74 -10.68
N ASP A 22 6.14 3.87 -9.68
CA ASP A 22 7.28 3.09 -9.22
C ASP A 22 7.68 2.06 -10.29
N TYR A 23 8.92 2.12 -10.75
CA TYR A 23 9.41 1.24 -11.81
C TYR A 23 9.46 -0.23 -11.40
N LEU A 24 9.58 -0.50 -10.10
CA LEU A 24 9.69 -1.85 -9.57
C LEU A 24 8.33 -2.57 -9.53
N THR A 25 7.31 -1.89 -9.02
CA THR A 25 5.98 -2.46 -8.78
C THR A 25 4.93 -2.01 -9.79
N GLY A 26 5.19 -0.95 -10.56
CA GLY A 26 4.22 -0.32 -11.46
C GLY A 26 3.13 0.48 -10.74
N LEU A 27 3.17 0.56 -9.42
CA LEU A 27 2.20 1.30 -8.62
C LEU A 27 2.50 2.80 -8.64
N PRO A 28 1.50 3.67 -8.46
CA PRO A 28 1.72 5.08 -8.16
C PRO A 28 2.69 5.25 -7.00
N MET A 29 3.59 6.23 -7.10
CA MET A 29 4.45 6.66 -5.99
C MET A 29 3.69 7.58 -5.04
N ARG A 30 4.30 7.95 -3.91
CA ARG A 30 3.70 8.73 -2.83
C ARG A 30 2.84 9.91 -3.32
N HIS A 31 3.39 10.82 -4.06
CA HIS A 31 2.71 12.06 -4.45
C HIS A 31 1.44 11.79 -5.28
N LYS A 32 1.56 10.98 -6.32
CA LYS A 32 0.42 10.59 -7.16
C LYS A 32 -0.60 9.75 -6.39
N GLY A 33 -0.11 8.81 -5.58
CA GLY A 33 -0.96 7.94 -4.77
C GLY A 33 -1.78 8.71 -3.76
N GLU A 34 -1.16 9.62 -3.01
CA GLU A 34 -1.86 10.49 -2.05
C GLU A 34 -2.92 11.37 -2.71
N LYS A 35 -2.61 11.93 -3.89
CA LYS A 35 -3.57 12.72 -4.67
C LYS A 35 -4.80 11.90 -5.06
N LEU A 36 -4.61 10.67 -5.56
CA LEU A 36 -5.70 9.77 -5.93
C LEU A 36 -6.52 9.32 -4.71
N ILE A 37 -5.87 9.08 -3.57
CA ILE A 37 -6.54 8.75 -2.31
C ILE A 37 -7.40 9.92 -1.85
N LEU A 38 -6.88 11.13 -1.85
CA LEU A 38 -7.63 12.34 -1.49
C LEU A 38 -8.90 12.50 -2.34
N GLU A 39 -8.81 12.28 -3.65
CA GLU A 39 -9.97 12.32 -4.55
C GLU A 39 -11.03 11.29 -4.14
N LYS A 40 -10.63 10.04 -3.85
CA LYS A 40 -11.56 8.98 -3.42
C LYS A 40 -12.16 9.23 -2.05
N MET A 41 -11.40 9.78 -1.12
CA MET A 41 -11.90 10.15 0.21
C MET A 41 -12.96 11.25 0.17
N GLN A 42 -12.94 12.14 -0.83
CA GLN A 42 -13.99 13.12 -1.01
C GLN A 42 -15.29 12.51 -1.53
N GLU A 43 -15.21 11.40 -2.23
CA GLU A 43 -16.36 10.75 -2.87
C GLU A 43 -17.05 9.69 -1.99
N HIS A 44 -16.28 8.99 -1.14
CA HIS A 44 -16.74 7.82 -0.41
C HIS A 44 -16.11 7.70 0.98
N ASP A 45 -16.88 7.15 1.92
CA ASP A 45 -16.32 6.48 3.09
C ASP A 45 -15.42 5.32 2.63
N GLY A 46 -14.52 4.87 3.46
CA GLY A 46 -13.66 3.75 3.11
C GLY A 46 -12.68 3.37 4.22
N CYS A 47 -11.64 2.65 3.84
CA CYS A 47 -10.58 2.24 4.75
C CYS A 47 -9.21 2.62 4.20
N LEU A 48 -8.41 3.30 5.01
CA LEU A 48 -7.01 3.58 4.73
C LEU A 48 -6.16 2.48 5.37
N GLY A 49 -5.29 1.86 4.59
CA GLY A 49 -4.36 0.85 5.05
C GLY A 49 -2.91 1.24 4.82
N PHE A 50 -2.11 1.17 5.86
CA PHE A 50 -0.67 1.36 5.80
C PHE A 50 0.00 0.00 5.93
N VAL A 51 0.75 -0.41 4.91
CA VAL A 51 1.38 -1.74 4.83
C VAL A 51 2.88 -1.60 4.80
N ASP A 52 3.56 -2.42 5.58
CA ASP A 52 5.00 -2.52 5.60
C ASP A 52 5.42 -3.98 5.41
N MET A 53 6.32 -4.23 4.46
CA MET A 53 6.90 -5.56 4.31
C MET A 53 8.01 -5.74 5.34
N ASP A 54 7.84 -6.73 6.21
CA ASP A 54 8.85 -7.10 7.20
C ASP A 54 10.01 -7.86 6.57
N ASN A 55 11.19 -7.71 7.14
CA ASN A 55 12.40 -8.48 6.84
C ASN A 55 13.04 -8.20 5.47
N LEU A 56 12.75 -7.08 4.82
CA LEU A 56 13.42 -6.71 3.55
C LEU A 56 14.94 -6.68 3.69
N LYS A 57 15.45 -6.08 4.77
CA LYS A 57 16.90 -6.04 5.02
C LYS A 57 17.50 -7.44 5.12
N LYS A 58 16.86 -8.35 5.83
CA LYS A 58 17.31 -9.75 5.96
C LYS A 58 17.35 -10.44 4.60
N ILE A 59 16.33 -10.25 3.78
CA ILE A 59 16.28 -10.82 2.42
C ILE A 59 17.44 -10.27 1.59
N ASN A 60 17.65 -8.95 1.60
CA ASN A 60 18.75 -8.31 0.87
C ASN A 60 20.12 -8.80 1.34
N ASP A 61 20.33 -8.90 2.64
CA ASP A 61 21.61 -9.33 3.22
C ASP A 61 21.95 -10.79 2.91
N VAL A 62 20.95 -11.67 2.88
CA VAL A 62 21.14 -13.13 2.66
C VAL A 62 21.10 -13.50 1.17
N TYR A 63 20.17 -12.92 0.40
CA TYR A 63 19.89 -13.32 -0.98
C TYR A 63 20.18 -12.25 -2.03
N GLY A 64 20.56 -11.05 -1.61
CA GLY A 64 20.84 -9.91 -2.48
C GLY A 64 19.64 -9.05 -2.80
N HIS A 65 19.90 -7.85 -3.32
CA HIS A 65 18.88 -6.84 -3.61
C HIS A 65 17.83 -7.29 -4.65
N LYS A 66 18.22 -8.14 -5.60
CA LYS A 66 17.27 -8.69 -6.58
C LYS A 66 16.19 -9.56 -5.93
N ALA A 67 16.54 -10.28 -4.86
CA ALA A 67 15.58 -11.06 -4.08
C ALA A 67 14.62 -10.13 -3.31
N GLY A 68 15.13 -9.06 -2.71
CA GLY A 68 14.32 -8.02 -2.09
C GLY A 68 13.37 -7.37 -3.09
N ASP A 69 13.82 -7.08 -4.29
CA ASP A 69 13.00 -6.53 -5.38
C ASP A 69 11.87 -7.49 -5.77
N ARG A 70 12.15 -8.78 -5.86
CA ARG A 70 11.11 -9.81 -6.12
C ARG A 70 10.07 -9.85 -5.01
N ALA A 71 10.48 -9.76 -3.75
CA ALA A 71 9.58 -9.72 -2.61
C ALA A 71 8.68 -8.47 -2.65
N LEU A 72 9.25 -7.30 -2.97
CA LEU A 72 8.48 -6.05 -3.10
C LEU A 72 7.49 -6.11 -4.27
N ARG A 73 7.86 -6.67 -5.40
CA ARG A 73 6.93 -6.91 -6.53
C ARG A 73 5.78 -7.80 -6.11
N LEU A 74 6.07 -8.83 -5.33
CA LEU A 74 5.05 -9.75 -4.82
C LEU A 74 4.05 -9.02 -3.93
N VAL A 75 4.50 -8.16 -3.02
CA VAL A 75 3.63 -7.33 -2.18
C VAL A 75 2.72 -6.45 -3.04
N GLY A 76 3.29 -5.74 -4.01
CA GLY A 76 2.53 -4.87 -4.91
C GLY A 76 1.47 -5.64 -5.70
N ALA A 77 1.81 -6.80 -6.23
CA ALA A 77 0.88 -7.66 -6.96
C ALA A 77 -0.25 -8.19 -6.07
N MET A 78 0.06 -8.63 -4.87
CA MET A 78 -0.94 -9.15 -3.92
C MET A 78 -1.87 -8.06 -3.40
N LEU A 79 -1.35 -6.87 -3.13
CA LEU A 79 -2.18 -5.71 -2.78
C LEU A 79 -3.15 -5.35 -3.91
N THR A 80 -2.67 -5.30 -5.13
CA THR A 80 -3.52 -4.99 -6.30
C THR A 80 -4.62 -6.03 -6.48
N GLU A 81 -4.30 -7.31 -6.34
CA GLU A 81 -5.25 -8.40 -6.49
C GLU A 81 -6.28 -8.44 -5.35
N CYS A 82 -5.83 -8.35 -4.10
CA CYS A 82 -6.71 -8.50 -2.93
C CYS A 82 -7.51 -7.24 -2.62
N MET A 83 -7.00 -6.07 -3.02
CA MET A 83 -7.65 -4.76 -2.81
C MET A 83 -8.23 -4.22 -4.12
N GLU A 84 -8.98 -5.04 -4.83
CA GLU A 84 -9.68 -4.64 -6.05
C GLU A 84 -10.54 -3.39 -5.79
N ASN A 85 -10.46 -2.42 -6.69
CA ASN A 85 -11.06 -1.09 -6.62
C ASN A 85 -10.41 -0.11 -5.61
N ALA A 86 -9.38 -0.52 -4.90
CA ALA A 86 -8.60 0.40 -4.07
C ALA A 86 -7.62 1.22 -4.91
N VAL A 87 -7.29 2.41 -4.41
CA VAL A 87 -6.06 3.09 -4.80
C VAL A 87 -4.94 2.44 -4.00
N VAL A 88 -3.93 1.91 -4.68
CA VAL A 88 -2.74 1.32 -4.04
C VAL A 88 -1.52 2.10 -4.50
N CYS A 89 -0.64 2.49 -3.59
CA CYS A 89 0.60 3.17 -3.92
C CYS A 89 1.78 2.65 -3.09
N ARG A 90 2.98 2.83 -3.62
CA ARG A 90 4.22 2.59 -2.90
C ARG A 90 4.78 3.91 -2.38
N LEU A 91 4.99 3.99 -1.06
CA LEU A 91 5.52 5.20 -0.42
C LEU A 91 7.04 5.31 -0.55
N GLY A 92 7.72 4.20 -0.66
CA GLY A 92 9.16 4.07 -0.75
C GLY A 92 9.66 2.89 0.08
N GLY A 93 10.86 2.40 -0.19
CA GLY A 93 11.41 1.26 0.54
C GLY A 93 10.46 0.07 0.57
N ASP A 94 10.06 -0.32 1.75
CA ASP A 94 9.16 -1.44 2.06
C ASP A 94 7.73 -1.01 2.44
N GLU A 95 7.38 0.27 2.23
CA GLU A 95 6.11 0.85 2.65
C GLU A 95 5.13 1.05 1.49
N PHE A 96 3.88 0.65 1.73
CA PHE A 96 2.74 0.78 0.81
C PHE A 96 1.56 1.42 1.53
N LEU A 97 0.72 2.09 0.76
CA LEU A 97 -0.51 2.70 1.26
C LEU A 97 -1.65 2.33 0.31
N PHE A 98 -2.84 2.06 0.85
CA PHE A 98 -4.02 1.88 0.03
C PHE A 98 -5.24 2.55 0.64
N TYR A 99 -6.19 2.90 -0.20
CA TYR A 99 -7.51 3.35 0.21
C TYR A 99 -8.58 2.54 -0.54
N LEU A 100 -9.37 1.78 0.20
CA LEU A 100 -10.48 1.01 -0.37
C LEU A 100 -11.78 1.80 -0.16
N PRO A 101 -12.31 2.45 -1.21
CA PRO A 101 -13.55 3.22 -1.10
C PRO A 101 -14.76 2.31 -0.90
N ALA A 102 -15.78 2.84 -0.23
CA ALA A 102 -17.05 2.18 0.03
C ALA A 102 -16.96 0.85 0.82
N ALA A 103 -15.83 0.58 1.47
CA ALA A 103 -15.65 -0.63 2.25
C ALA A 103 -16.21 -0.48 3.66
N SER A 104 -16.99 -1.45 4.10
CA SER A 104 -17.33 -1.67 5.49
C SER A 104 -16.15 -2.29 6.25
N GLU A 105 -16.16 -2.21 7.58
CA GLU A 105 -15.17 -2.90 8.41
C GLU A 105 -15.18 -4.41 8.18
N ALA A 106 -16.35 -5.01 8.04
CA ALA A 106 -16.50 -6.44 7.75
C ALA A 106 -15.89 -6.83 6.39
N GLU A 107 -16.15 -6.05 5.34
CA GLU A 107 -15.54 -6.26 4.02
C GLU A 107 -14.02 -6.11 4.08
N MET A 108 -13.54 -5.07 4.76
CA MET A 108 -12.09 -4.85 4.92
C MET A 108 -11.43 -6.00 5.68
N SER A 109 -12.04 -6.49 6.74
CA SER A 109 -11.56 -7.64 7.51
C SER A 109 -11.44 -8.90 6.66
N MET A 110 -12.37 -9.12 5.76
CA MET A 110 -12.33 -10.25 4.83
C MET A 110 -11.20 -10.10 3.81
N ARG A 111 -11.05 -8.91 3.22
CA ARG A 111 -10.01 -8.64 2.22
C ARG A 111 -8.60 -8.68 2.80
N ILE A 112 -8.40 -8.15 4.00
CA ILE A 112 -7.09 -8.17 4.66
C ILE A 112 -6.68 -9.60 5.03
N ARG A 113 -7.60 -10.44 5.49
CA ARG A 113 -7.32 -11.86 5.72
C ARG A 113 -6.93 -12.58 4.44
N LYS A 114 -7.66 -12.32 3.34
CA LYS A 114 -7.31 -12.86 2.02
C LYS A 114 -5.90 -12.41 1.60
N LEU A 115 -5.54 -11.15 1.83
CA LEU A 115 -4.20 -10.64 1.54
C LEU A 115 -3.12 -11.43 2.30
N PHE A 116 -3.30 -11.64 3.60
CA PHE A 116 -2.34 -12.37 4.43
C PHE A 116 -2.23 -13.83 4.02
N ASP A 117 -3.34 -14.50 3.75
CA ASP A 117 -3.36 -15.90 3.29
C ASP A 117 -2.69 -16.04 1.92
N SER A 118 -3.04 -15.20 0.96
CA SER A 118 -2.49 -15.23 -0.40
C SER A 118 -1.00 -14.88 -0.42
N PHE A 119 -0.59 -13.87 0.33
CA PHE A 119 0.82 -13.50 0.47
C PHE A 119 1.61 -14.61 1.17
N GLY A 120 1.07 -15.19 2.23
CA GLY A 120 1.68 -16.30 2.95
C GLY A 120 1.94 -17.52 2.07
N ALA A 121 1.01 -17.85 1.19
CA ALA A 121 1.18 -18.91 0.20
C ALA A 121 2.22 -18.54 -0.86
N ALA A 122 2.11 -17.35 -1.46
CA ALA A 122 2.96 -16.91 -2.56
C ALA A 122 4.43 -16.71 -2.14
N LYS A 123 4.69 -16.14 -0.96
CA LYS A 123 6.05 -15.91 -0.46
C LYS A 123 6.85 -17.21 -0.23
N ASN A 124 6.17 -18.31 0.05
CA ASN A 124 6.80 -19.60 0.32
C ASN A 124 7.12 -20.43 -0.93
N VAL A 125 6.80 -19.92 -2.12
CA VAL A 125 7.16 -20.55 -3.40
C VAL A 125 8.67 -20.60 -3.58
N THR A 126 9.41 -19.61 -3.06
CA THR A 126 10.89 -19.60 -3.09
C THR A 126 11.46 -19.38 -1.70
N ALA A 127 12.66 -19.93 -1.44
CA ALA A 127 13.39 -19.68 -0.21
C ALA A 127 13.75 -18.22 0.00
N GLU A 128 13.97 -17.48 -1.10
CA GLU A 128 14.38 -16.07 -1.07
C GLU A 128 13.29 -15.13 -0.53
N THR A 129 12.03 -15.40 -0.84
CA THR A 129 10.88 -14.58 -0.41
C THR A 129 10.25 -15.09 0.88
N SER A 130 10.54 -16.33 1.27
CA SER A 130 9.97 -16.98 2.47
C SER A 130 10.12 -16.16 3.77
N PRO A 131 11.24 -15.43 4.02
CA PRO A 131 11.36 -14.63 5.24
C PRO A 131 10.45 -13.41 5.30
N ALA A 132 9.86 -12.98 4.18
CA ALA A 132 8.98 -11.83 4.14
C ALA A 132 7.68 -12.07 4.91
N SER A 133 7.19 -11.03 5.55
CA SER A 133 5.83 -10.96 6.09
C SER A 133 5.27 -9.56 5.95
N LEU A 134 3.99 -9.39 6.25
CA LEU A 134 3.32 -8.10 6.18
C LEU A 134 2.91 -7.65 7.58
N SER A 135 3.12 -6.38 7.86
CA SER A 135 2.53 -5.68 9.00
C SER A 135 1.62 -4.58 8.46
N CYS A 136 0.41 -4.48 8.97
CA CYS A 136 -0.58 -3.56 8.43
C CYS A 136 -1.35 -2.84 9.52
N GLY A 137 -1.49 -1.51 9.37
CA GLY A 137 -2.37 -0.67 10.17
C GLY A 137 -3.53 -0.17 9.32
N LEU A 138 -4.74 -0.28 9.85
CA LEU A 138 -5.98 0.08 9.18
C LEU A 138 -6.73 1.16 9.96
N CYS A 139 -7.36 2.08 9.23
CA CYS A 139 -8.23 3.10 9.81
C CYS A 139 -9.48 3.27 8.95
N MET A 140 -10.65 3.17 9.56
CA MET A 140 -11.90 3.49 8.88
C MET A 140 -12.03 5.00 8.70
N CYS A 141 -12.40 5.41 7.52
CA CYS A 141 -12.45 6.81 7.12
C CYS A 141 -13.85 7.21 6.68
N ARG A 142 -14.27 8.41 7.06
CA ARG A 142 -15.52 9.01 6.59
C ARG A 142 -15.27 9.89 5.38
N GLN A 143 -16.24 9.92 4.47
CA GLN A 143 -16.23 10.82 3.31
C GLN A 143 -15.97 12.28 3.74
N GLY A 144 -15.05 12.95 3.02
CA GLY A 144 -14.70 14.34 3.29
C GLY A 144 -13.84 14.55 4.54
N GLY A 145 -13.38 13.49 5.19
CA GLY A 145 -12.51 13.56 6.37
C GLY A 145 -11.09 14.03 6.06
N ASN A 146 -10.31 14.24 7.11
CA ASN A 146 -8.94 14.73 7.00
C ASN A 146 -7.95 13.58 6.77
N PHE A 147 -7.29 13.57 5.61
CA PHE A 147 -6.32 12.54 5.25
C PHE A 147 -5.17 12.42 6.26
N GLU A 148 -4.57 13.54 6.67
CA GLU A 148 -3.44 13.52 7.62
C GLU A 148 -3.82 12.88 8.96
N GLU A 149 -5.02 13.13 9.44
CA GLU A 149 -5.54 12.54 10.66
C GLU A 149 -5.69 11.01 10.52
N TYR A 150 -6.27 10.55 9.42
CA TYR A 150 -6.42 9.11 9.16
C TYR A 150 -5.07 8.42 8.88
N TYR A 151 -4.16 9.10 8.20
CA TYR A 151 -2.79 8.62 7.99
C TYR A 151 -2.08 8.38 9.32
N ILE A 152 -2.14 9.33 10.25
CA ILE A 152 -1.56 9.20 11.59
C ILE A 152 -2.18 8.03 12.35
N LYS A 153 -3.49 7.84 12.27
CA LYS A 153 -4.20 6.73 12.91
C LYS A 153 -3.78 5.37 12.34
N ALA A 154 -3.72 5.23 11.03
CA ALA A 154 -3.25 4.01 10.37
C ALA A 154 -1.78 3.72 10.72
N ASP A 155 -0.93 4.74 10.78
CA ASP A 155 0.47 4.60 11.17
C ASP A 155 0.62 4.14 12.64
N LYS A 156 -0.19 4.66 13.54
CA LYS A 156 -0.22 4.20 14.95
C LYS A 156 -0.63 2.72 15.06
N ALA A 157 -1.61 2.30 14.27
CA ALA A 157 -2.02 0.90 14.23
C ALA A 157 -0.91 0.00 13.68
N LEU A 158 -0.20 0.43 12.63
CA LEU A 158 0.96 -0.26 12.10
C LEU A 158 2.09 -0.36 13.14
N TYR A 159 2.39 0.74 13.82
CA TYR A 159 3.40 0.75 14.88
C TYR A 159 3.07 -0.26 16.00
N TYR A 160 1.81 -0.33 16.41
CA TYR A 160 1.36 -1.32 17.37
C TYR A 160 1.65 -2.76 16.88
N VAL A 161 1.34 -3.08 15.64
CA VAL A 161 1.63 -4.39 15.03
C VAL A 161 3.12 -4.69 15.08
N LYS A 162 3.96 -3.72 14.72
CA LYS A 162 5.42 -3.89 14.73
C LYS A 162 5.98 -4.13 16.13
N GLN A 163 5.39 -3.53 17.16
CA GLN A 163 5.79 -3.73 18.55
C GLN A 163 5.27 -5.05 19.14
N ASN A 164 4.29 -5.69 18.52
CA ASN A 164 3.61 -6.89 19.02
C ASN A 164 3.79 -8.12 18.11
N GLY A 165 4.98 -8.28 17.55
CA GLY A 165 5.39 -9.50 16.84
C GLY A 165 5.34 -9.45 15.34
N LYS A 166 4.91 -8.32 14.74
CA LYS A 166 4.81 -8.19 13.27
C LYS A 166 3.87 -9.23 12.64
N ASN A 167 3.90 -9.38 11.33
CA ASN A 167 3.15 -10.39 10.58
C ASN A 167 1.67 -10.46 10.98
N SER A 168 1.04 -9.31 11.10
CA SER A 168 -0.38 -9.19 11.43
C SER A 168 -0.93 -7.81 11.03
N TYR A 169 -2.19 -7.60 11.33
CA TYR A 169 -2.87 -6.32 11.09
C TYR A 169 -3.69 -5.89 12.29
N ARG A 170 -3.93 -4.58 12.41
CA ARG A 170 -4.83 -3.99 13.41
C ARG A 170 -5.62 -2.85 12.82
N PHE A 171 -6.86 -2.74 13.19
CA PHE A 171 -7.65 -1.52 13.03
C PHE A 171 -7.31 -0.55 14.15
N TYR A 172 -7.16 0.72 13.82
CA TYR A 172 -6.95 1.77 14.82
C TYR A 172 -8.08 1.80 15.85
N GLU A 173 -9.32 1.58 15.41
CA GLU A 173 -10.52 1.56 16.25
C GLU A 173 -10.42 0.52 17.35
N GLU A 174 -9.76 -0.60 17.13
CA GLU A 174 -9.53 -1.64 18.15
C GLU A 174 -8.56 -1.18 19.26
N LEU A 175 -7.67 -0.23 18.96
CA LEU A 175 -6.71 0.29 19.94
C LEU A 175 -7.32 1.31 20.90
N VAL A 176 -8.38 1.98 20.48
CA VAL A 176 -9.05 3.04 21.24
C VAL A 176 -10.07 2.46 22.23
N GLU A 177 -10.57 1.25 21.98
CA GLU A 177 -11.51 0.53 22.84
C GLU A 177 -10.84 -0.16 24.05
N GLN A 178 -9.52 -0.14 24.14
CA GLN A 178 -8.73 -0.64 25.27
C GLN A 178 -8.38 0.46 26.27
#